data_8d6f012e88c860d5bdb89ede03a8d394
#
_entry.id   8d6f012e88c860d5bdb89ede03a8d394
#
_cell.length_a   1.000
_cell.length_b   1.000
_cell.length_c   1.000
_cell.angle_alpha   90.00
_cell.angle_beta   90.00
_cell.angle_gamma   90.00
#
_symmetry.space_group_name_H-M   'P 1'
#
loop_
_entity.id
_entity.type
_entity.pdbx_description
1 polymer ?
#
loop_
_entity_poly.entity_id
_entity_poly.type
_entity_poly.pdbx_seq_one_letter_code
_entity_poly.pdbx_strand_id
1 'polypeptide(L)'
;MAFSLKGHVAVVTGNSAGLGKAIGVALGQAGAKVPVNFAHNEARGRWALEEYQQAGIETCLVQSDVTTEEGVDALFTAAEKQLGPVDILVPNATCDQPHRPIEEYDWAFYQSMLDFFIKSPFLLARRGLPAMRRKKWGRIINITSEVFHRSVAPFSAYVAAKGGQIGWSRSMSQELAPFGITVNMIAPGWIPVERHEKDPQAEKDAYLSLIPMGRWGVPKDIADAAVYLASEEAGFVTGQTICVNGGMTPW
;
A
#
# COMPACT_ATOMS: atom_id res chain seq x y z
N MET A 1 7.76 12.67 -19.94
CA MET A 1 6.46 12.57 -19.25
C MET A 1 6.71 12.92 -17.80
N ALA A 2 5.86 13.73 -17.20
CA ALA A 2 5.88 13.93 -15.76
C ALA A 2 5.62 12.60 -15.04
N PHE A 3 6.26 12.39 -13.88
CA PHE A 3 6.12 11.19 -13.04
C PHE A 3 6.53 9.87 -13.73
N SER A 4 7.57 9.90 -14.56
CA SER A 4 8.07 8.68 -15.22
C SER A 4 8.76 7.75 -14.22
N LEU A 5 8.40 6.47 -14.24
CA LEU A 5 8.99 5.40 -13.43
C LEU A 5 9.80 4.38 -14.26
N LYS A 6 10.23 4.78 -15.47
CA LYS A 6 11.03 3.91 -16.33
C LYS A 6 12.35 3.53 -15.66
N GLY A 7 12.67 2.23 -15.69
CA GLY A 7 13.89 1.69 -15.08
C GLY A 7 13.76 1.33 -13.61
N HIS A 8 12.56 1.47 -13.02
CA HIS A 8 12.25 1.11 -11.64
C HIS A 8 11.45 -0.19 -11.55
N VAL A 9 11.62 -0.88 -10.43
CA VAL A 9 10.81 -2.07 -10.07
C VAL A 9 10.03 -1.76 -8.80
N ALA A 10 8.70 -1.82 -8.89
CA ALA A 10 7.80 -1.50 -7.79
C ALA A 10 7.12 -2.76 -7.24
N VAL A 11 7.37 -3.09 -5.98
CA VAL A 11 6.63 -4.10 -5.24
C VAL A 11 5.44 -3.46 -4.55
N VAL A 12 4.23 -3.83 -4.97
CA VAL A 12 2.96 -3.48 -4.32
C VAL A 12 2.41 -4.76 -3.71
N THR A 13 2.27 -4.82 -2.39
CA THR A 13 1.78 -6.05 -1.75
C THR A 13 0.26 -6.17 -1.86
N GLY A 14 -0.24 -7.40 -2.15
CA GLY A 14 -1.67 -7.64 -2.30
C GLY A 14 -2.28 -6.96 -3.52
N ASN A 15 -1.55 -6.87 -4.62
CA ASN A 15 -1.96 -6.16 -5.83
C ASN A 15 -2.70 -7.02 -6.87
N SER A 16 -3.28 -8.14 -6.43
CA SER A 16 -4.17 -8.95 -7.27
C SER A 16 -5.62 -8.45 -7.29
N ALA A 17 -5.98 -7.45 -6.48
CA ALA A 17 -7.33 -6.85 -6.42
C ALA A 17 -7.33 -5.47 -5.77
N GLY A 18 -8.46 -4.77 -5.82
CA GLY A 18 -8.76 -3.56 -5.07
C GLY A 18 -7.74 -2.43 -5.27
N LEU A 19 -7.43 -1.72 -4.18
CA LEU A 19 -6.48 -0.61 -4.22
C LEU A 19 -5.10 -1.03 -4.68
N GLY A 20 -4.60 -2.18 -4.21
CA GLY A 20 -3.28 -2.68 -4.59
C GLY A 20 -3.16 -2.91 -6.09
N LYS A 21 -4.20 -3.48 -6.73
CA LYS A 21 -4.24 -3.65 -8.19
C LYS A 21 -4.21 -2.30 -8.92
N ALA A 22 -5.05 -1.37 -8.50
CA ALA A 22 -5.09 -0.04 -9.12
C ALA A 22 -3.75 0.71 -9.00
N ILE A 23 -3.11 0.66 -7.82
CA ILE A 23 -1.78 1.25 -7.60
C ILE A 23 -0.74 0.58 -8.50
N GLY A 24 -0.70 -0.76 -8.51
CA GLY A 24 0.29 -1.49 -9.32
C GLY A 24 0.14 -1.23 -10.82
N VAL A 25 -1.11 -1.20 -11.33
CA VAL A 25 -1.38 -0.85 -12.74
C VAL A 25 -0.92 0.58 -13.05
N ALA A 26 -1.22 1.56 -12.19
CA ALA A 26 -0.82 2.94 -12.41
C ALA A 26 0.70 3.14 -12.40
N LEU A 27 1.41 2.49 -11.45
CA LEU A 27 2.88 2.50 -11.42
C LEU A 27 3.44 1.85 -12.70
N GLY A 28 2.85 0.74 -13.15
CA GLY A 28 3.24 0.09 -14.40
C GLY A 28 3.02 0.96 -15.62
N GLN A 29 1.87 1.62 -15.73
CA GLN A 29 1.57 2.57 -16.81
C GLN A 29 2.50 3.79 -16.80
N ALA A 30 3.00 4.19 -15.62
CA ALA A 30 4.04 5.20 -15.48
C ALA A 30 5.45 4.70 -15.88
N GLY A 31 5.59 3.40 -16.18
CA GLY A 31 6.83 2.80 -16.70
C GLY A 31 7.57 1.88 -15.73
N ALA A 32 7.08 1.67 -14.51
CA ALA A 32 7.67 0.70 -13.60
C ALA A 32 7.38 -0.74 -14.03
N LYS A 33 8.28 -1.66 -13.69
CA LYS A 33 8.01 -3.10 -13.72
C LYS A 33 7.37 -3.50 -12.40
N VAL A 34 6.32 -4.32 -12.41
CA VAL A 34 5.53 -4.59 -11.21
C VAL A 34 5.18 -6.07 -11.10
N PRO A 35 5.72 -6.83 -10.11
CA PRO A 35 5.28 -8.19 -9.87
C PRO A 35 3.85 -8.20 -9.31
N VAL A 36 3.02 -9.15 -9.75
CA VAL A 36 1.72 -9.43 -9.16
C VAL A 36 1.92 -10.35 -7.96
N ASN A 37 1.61 -9.83 -6.76
CA ASN A 37 1.69 -10.57 -5.50
C ASN A 37 0.30 -10.96 -5.00
N PHE A 38 0.16 -12.23 -4.61
CA PHE A 38 -1.01 -12.75 -3.92
C PHE A 38 -0.61 -13.79 -2.86
N ALA A 39 -1.43 -14.00 -1.84
CA ALA A 39 -1.18 -15.01 -0.81
C ALA A 39 -1.96 -16.32 -1.04
N HIS A 40 -3.28 -16.23 -1.25
CA HIS A 40 -4.15 -17.42 -1.21
C HIS A 40 -4.95 -17.67 -2.49
N ASN A 41 -5.35 -16.64 -3.23
CA ASN A 41 -6.23 -16.79 -4.38
C ASN A 41 -5.45 -16.75 -5.70
N GLU A 42 -5.00 -17.94 -6.14
CA GLU A 42 -4.20 -18.05 -7.36
C GLU A 42 -5.00 -17.66 -8.62
N ALA A 43 -6.26 -18.03 -8.72
CA ALA A 43 -7.10 -17.67 -9.87
C ALA A 43 -7.18 -16.15 -10.04
N ARG A 44 -7.40 -15.43 -8.94
CA ARG A 44 -7.39 -13.95 -8.94
C ARG A 44 -6.01 -13.38 -9.28
N GLY A 45 -4.93 -14.01 -8.79
CA GLY A 45 -3.57 -13.63 -9.13
C GLY A 45 -3.28 -13.77 -10.63
N ARG A 46 -3.68 -14.88 -11.24
CA ARG A 46 -3.54 -15.12 -12.69
C ARG A 46 -4.35 -14.14 -13.53
N TRP A 47 -5.59 -13.87 -13.13
CA TRP A 47 -6.41 -12.86 -13.81
C TRP A 47 -5.77 -11.46 -13.74
N ALA A 48 -5.28 -11.06 -12.57
CA ALA A 48 -4.57 -9.79 -12.44
C ALA A 48 -3.30 -9.76 -13.31
N LEU A 49 -2.54 -10.86 -13.38
CA LEU A 49 -1.36 -10.96 -14.27
C LEU A 49 -1.73 -10.67 -15.73
N GLU A 50 -2.82 -11.26 -16.20
CA GLU A 50 -3.31 -11.03 -17.58
C GLU A 50 -3.67 -9.55 -17.81
N GLU A 51 -4.35 -8.90 -16.85
CA GLU A 51 -4.67 -7.47 -16.93
C GLU A 51 -3.40 -6.59 -17.00
N TYR A 52 -2.38 -6.90 -16.19
CA TYR A 52 -1.10 -6.18 -16.24
C TYR A 52 -0.40 -6.36 -17.59
N GLN A 53 -0.39 -7.58 -18.13
CA GLN A 53 0.18 -7.88 -19.44
C GLN A 53 -0.57 -7.18 -20.58
N GLN A 54 -1.91 -7.18 -20.54
CA GLN A 54 -2.75 -6.45 -21.49
C GLN A 54 -2.52 -4.94 -21.45
N ALA A 55 -2.21 -4.41 -20.28
CA ALA A 55 -1.83 -3.00 -20.10
C ALA A 55 -0.37 -2.70 -20.55
N GLY A 56 0.36 -3.70 -21.07
CA GLY A 56 1.75 -3.55 -21.52
C GLY A 56 2.77 -3.43 -20.39
N ILE A 57 2.42 -3.87 -19.18
CA ILE A 57 3.27 -3.78 -17.99
C ILE A 57 4.18 -5.01 -17.92
N GLU A 58 5.49 -4.78 -17.76
CA GLU A 58 6.45 -5.86 -17.50
C GLU A 58 6.23 -6.39 -16.08
N THR A 59 5.83 -7.66 -15.97
CA THR A 59 5.29 -8.25 -14.74
C THR A 59 5.62 -9.74 -14.61
N CYS A 60 5.53 -10.26 -13.39
CA CYS A 60 5.56 -11.71 -13.10
C CYS A 60 4.58 -12.02 -11.96
N LEU A 61 4.18 -13.28 -11.83
CA LEU A 61 3.26 -13.74 -10.79
C LEU A 61 4.04 -14.35 -9.63
N VAL A 62 3.77 -13.90 -8.40
CA VAL A 62 4.43 -14.42 -7.20
C VAL A 62 3.41 -14.69 -6.11
N GLN A 63 3.30 -15.96 -5.70
CA GLN A 63 2.56 -16.34 -4.51
C GLN A 63 3.46 -16.19 -3.30
N SER A 64 3.11 -15.31 -2.36
CA SER A 64 3.86 -15.15 -1.11
C SER A 64 3.02 -14.46 -0.03
N ASP A 65 3.24 -14.88 1.21
CA ASP A 65 2.69 -14.22 2.40
C ASP A 65 3.71 -13.19 2.90
N VAL A 66 3.39 -11.92 2.72
CA VAL A 66 4.26 -10.80 3.06
C VAL A 66 4.32 -10.48 4.55
N THR A 67 3.62 -11.24 5.39
CA THR A 67 3.73 -11.18 6.86
C THR A 67 4.82 -12.10 7.41
N THR A 68 5.50 -12.88 6.55
CA THR A 68 6.61 -13.78 6.89
C THR A 68 7.92 -13.39 6.22
N GLU A 69 9.05 -13.70 6.85
CA GLU A 69 10.38 -13.44 6.27
C GLU A 69 10.57 -14.23 4.96
N GLU A 70 10.18 -15.50 4.98
CA GLU A 70 10.27 -16.42 3.83
C GLU A 70 9.43 -15.91 2.64
N GLY A 71 8.22 -15.43 2.92
CA GLY A 71 7.33 -14.90 1.88
C GLY A 71 7.87 -13.61 1.27
N VAL A 72 8.42 -12.71 2.07
CA VAL A 72 9.06 -11.48 1.57
C VAL A 72 10.31 -11.83 0.74
N ASP A 73 11.15 -12.76 1.22
CA ASP A 73 12.36 -13.16 0.47
C ASP A 73 12.00 -13.83 -0.86
N ALA A 74 10.99 -14.69 -0.88
CA ALA A 74 10.48 -15.31 -2.10
C ALA A 74 9.97 -14.26 -3.12
N LEU A 75 9.22 -13.25 -2.64
CA LEU A 75 8.72 -12.15 -3.48
C LEU A 75 9.87 -11.37 -4.12
N PHE A 76 10.84 -10.96 -3.32
CA PHE A 76 11.99 -10.20 -3.82
C PHE A 76 12.86 -11.01 -4.75
N THR A 77 13.16 -12.27 -4.40
CA THR A 77 13.99 -13.15 -5.25
C THR A 77 13.35 -13.36 -6.62
N ALA A 78 12.06 -13.59 -6.68
CA ALA A 78 11.34 -13.74 -7.94
C ALA A 78 11.30 -12.43 -8.74
N ALA A 79 11.00 -11.30 -8.10
CA ALA A 79 10.97 -9.98 -8.73
C ALA A 79 12.36 -9.58 -9.24
N GLU A 80 13.41 -9.69 -8.43
CA GLU A 80 14.78 -9.33 -8.81
C GLU A 80 15.31 -10.17 -9.96
N LYS A 81 14.98 -11.47 -9.99
CA LYS A 81 15.40 -12.39 -11.07
C LYS A 81 14.74 -12.05 -12.40
N GLN A 82 13.48 -11.64 -12.42
CA GLN A 82 12.69 -11.46 -13.63
C GLN A 82 12.59 -10.00 -14.08
N LEU A 83 12.57 -9.06 -13.16
CA LEU A 83 12.27 -7.65 -13.44
C LEU A 83 13.45 -6.72 -13.10
N GLY A 84 14.35 -7.14 -12.23
CA GLY A 84 15.49 -6.33 -11.77
C GLY A 84 15.36 -5.88 -10.31
N PRO A 85 16.33 -5.12 -9.79
CA PRO A 85 16.38 -4.73 -8.38
C PRO A 85 15.18 -3.88 -7.98
N VAL A 86 14.54 -4.25 -6.86
CA VAL A 86 13.37 -3.56 -6.32
C VAL A 86 13.82 -2.26 -5.63
N ASP A 87 13.21 -1.14 -6.02
CA ASP A 87 13.53 0.18 -5.49
C ASP A 87 12.31 1.06 -5.16
N ILE A 88 11.09 0.55 -5.41
CA ILE A 88 9.83 1.14 -4.95
C ILE A 88 9.06 0.10 -4.14
N LEU A 89 8.65 0.46 -2.92
CA LEU A 89 7.86 -0.39 -2.04
C LEU A 89 6.52 0.28 -1.70
N VAL A 90 5.43 -0.45 -1.90
CA VAL A 90 4.08 -0.02 -1.51
C VAL A 90 3.45 -1.11 -0.63
N PRO A 91 3.69 -1.09 0.69
CA PRO A 91 3.00 -1.96 1.63
C PRO A 91 1.50 -1.64 1.65
N ASN A 92 0.68 -2.53 1.03
CA ASN A 92 -0.75 -2.36 0.86
C ASN A 92 -1.55 -3.59 1.33
N ALA A 93 -0.95 -4.78 1.33
CA ALA A 93 -1.65 -6.01 1.75
C ALA A 93 -2.34 -5.84 3.11
N THR A 94 -3.52 -6.42 3.21
CA THR A 94 -4.37 -6.30 4.40
C THR A 94 -5.22 -7.56 4.60
N CYS A 95 -5.72 -7.76 5.81
CA CYS A 95 -6.74 -8.73 6.16
C CYS A 95 -8.08 -8.04 6.45
N ASP A 96 -9.08 -8.81 6.85
CA ASP A 96 -10.38 -8.27 7.26
C ASP A 96 -10.25 -7.41 8.51
N GLN A 97 -11.04 -6.34 8.57
CA GLN A 97 -11.01 -5.35 9.64
C GLN A 97 -12.44 -5.14 10.18
N PRO A 98 -12.96 -6.09 10.99
CA PRO A 98 -14.28 -5.94 11.59
C PRO A 98 -14.29 -4.84 12.65
N HIS A 99 -15.38 -4.05 12.67
CA HIS A 99 -15.67 -3.14 13.76
C HIS A 99 -16.20 -3.93 14.97
N ARG A 100 -15.48 -3.91 16.10
CA ARG A 100 -15.86 -4.63 17.33
C ARG A 100 -15.52 -3.83 18.57
N PRO A 101 -16.31 -3.93 19.64
CA PRO A 101 -15.91 -3.48 20.98
C PRO A 101 -14.63 -4.16 21.43
N ILE A 102 -13.87 -3.53 22.33
CA ILE A 102 -12.55 -4.03 22.76
C ILE A 102 -12.62 -5.43 23.39
N GLU A 103 -13.69 -5.73 24.10
CA GLU A 103 -13.95 -7.01 24.75
C GLU A 103 -14.22 -8.18 23.80
N GLU A 104 -14.52 -7.90 22.53
CA GLU A 104 -14.76 -8.89 21.49
C GLU A 104 -13.52 -9.22 20.65
N TYR A 105 -12.44 -8.48 20.84
CA TYR A 105 -11.15 -8.79 20.21
C TYR A 105 -10.33 -9.72 21.11
N ASP A 106 -9.70 -10.73 20.53
CA ASP A 106 -8.60 -11.46 21.13
C ASP A 106 -7.23 -10.86 20.74
N TRP A 107 -6.19 -11.25 21.46
CA TRP A 107 -4.84 -10.77 21.15
C TRP A 107 -4.32 -11.27 19.82
N ALA A 108 -4.75 -12.46 19.36
CA ALA A 108 -4.34 -13.01 18.07
C ALA A 108 -4.82 -12.12 16.92
N PHE A 109 -6.02 -11.54 17.02
CA PHE A 109 -6.50 -10.56 16.06
C PHE A 109 -5.67 -9.27 16.08
N TYR A 110 -5.35 -8.72 17.26
CA TYR A 110 -4.44 -7.57 17.39
C TYR A 110 -3.08 -7.86 16.75
N GLN A 111 -2.53 -9.05 17.02
CA GLN A 111 -1.26 -9.48 16.43
C GLN A 111 -1.34 -9.53 14.91
N SER A 112 -2.43 -10.02 14.33
CA SER A 112 -2.62 -10.04 12.88
C SER A 112 -2.61 -8.63 12.27
N MET A 113 -3.23 -7.64 12.95
CA MET A 113 -3.15 -6.24 12.51
C MET A 113 -1.71 -5.71 12.54
N LEU A 114 -0.95 -6.04 13.59
CA LEU A 114 0.46 -5.66 13.69
C LEU A 114 1.31 -6.37 12.62
N ASP A 115 1.02 -7.63 12.30
CA ASP A 115 1.75 -8.37 11.28
C ASP A 115 1.57 -7.75 9.88
N PHE A 116 0.35 -7.32 9.53
CA PHE A 116 0.11 -6.65 8.26
C PHE A 116 0.64 -5.22 8.20
N PHE A 117 0.50 -4.43 9.26
CA PHE A 117 0.73 -2.98 9.18
C PHE A 117 2.04 -2.51 9.81
N ILE A 118 2.74 -3.36 10.55
CA ILE A 118 4.06 -3.07 11.14
C ILE A 118 5.11 -4.06 10.65
N LYS A 119 4.91 -5.37 10.88
CA LYS A 119 5.88 -6.40 10.54
C LYS A 119 6.12 -6.48 9.02
N SER A 120 5.06 -6.52 8.22
CA SER A 120 5.20 -6.59 6.75
C SER A 120 5.96 -5.39 6.17
N PRO A 121 5.63 -4.11 6.47
CA PRO A 121 6.44 -2.96 6.05
C PRO A 121 7.89 -3.03 6.52
N PHE A 122 8.13 -3.48 7.74
CA PHE A 122 9.48 -3.67 8.28
C PHE A 122 10.27 -4.71 7.46
N LEU A 123 9.69 -5.88 7.20
CA LEU A 123 10.35 -6.95 6.44
C LEU A 123 10.66 -6.52 5.00
N LEU A 124 9.69 -5.89 4.33
CA LEU A 124 9.86 -5.36 2.97
C LEU A 124 10.98 -4.31 2.91
N ALA A 125 10.98 -3.35 3.84
CA ALA A 125 12.02 -2.33 3.93
C ALA A 125 13.39 -2.99 4.18
N ARG A 126 13.50 -3.85 5.21
CA ARG A 126 14.73 -4.56 5.55
C ARG A 126 15.32 -5.31 4.35
N ARG A 127 14.48 -5.96 3.53
CA ARG A 127 14.91 -6.70 2.34
C ARG A 127 15.31 -5.79 1.17
N GLY A 128 14.61 -4.67 0.97
CA GLY A 128 14.87 -3.75 -0.15
C GLY A 128 15.98 -2.74 0.09
N LEU A 129 16.19 -2.31 1.34
CA LEU A 129 17.13 -1.24 1.70
C LEU A 129 18.57 -1.44 1.21
N PRO A 130 19.18 -2.64 1.21
CA PRO A 130 20.55 -2.80 0.71
C PRO A 130 20.73 -2.36 -0.75
N ALA A 131 19.76 -2.64 -1.61
CA ALA A 131 19.77 -2.21 -3.02
C ALA A 131 19.53 -0.71 -3.15
N MET A 132 18.52 -0.17 -2.45
CA MET A 132 18.20 1.27 -2.43
C MET A 132 19.37 2.11 -1.92
N ARG A 133 20.04 1.70 -0.83
CA ARG A 133 21.21 2.40 -0.28
C ARG A 133 22.39 2.43 -1.26
N ARG A 134 22.66 1.32 -1.97
CA ARG A 134 23.71 1.31 -3.01
C ARG A 134 23.39 2.25 -4.17
N LYS A 135 22.12 2.30 -4.58
CA LYS A 135 21.63 3.17 -5.66
C LYS A 135 21.52 4.64 -5.22
N LYS A 136 21.51 4.91 -3.90
CA LYS A 136 21.17 6.20 -3.28
C LYS A 136 19.84 6.73 -3.76
N TRP A 137 18.89 5.84 -3.93
CA TRP A 137 17.55 6.11 -4.39
C TRP A 137 16.59 5.02 -3.93
N GLY A 138 15.42 5.42 -3.47
CA GLY A 138 14.34 4.50 -3.11
C GLY A 138 13.08 5.25 -2.74
N ARG A 139 11.94 4.57 -2.85
CA ARG A 139 10.62 5.08 -2.49
C ARG A 139 9.87 4.05 -1.66
N ILE A 140 9.43 4.43 -0.47
CA ILE A 140 8.58 3.61 0.39
C ILE A 140 7.29 4.39 0.63
N ILE A 141 6.14 3.81 0.24
CA ILE A 141 4.84 4.47 0.28
C ILE A 141 3.88 3.56 1.06
N ASN A 142 3.68 3.83 2.33
CA ASN A 142 2.78 3.04 3.16
C ASN A 142 1.32 3.46 2.94
N ILE A 143 0.45 2.49 2.63
CA ILE A 143 -0.98 2.74 2.59
C ILE A 143 -1.51 2.66 4.01
N THR A 144 -1.74 3.83 4.62
CA THR A 144 -2.29 3.98 5.97
C THR A 144 -3.82 4.03 5.93
N SER A 145 -4.45 4.88 6.68
CA SER A 145 -5.90 5.11 6.65
C SER A 145 -6.28 6.40 7.37
N GLU A 146 -7.37 7.03 6.95
CA GLU A 146 -7.95 8.17 7.69
C GLU A 146 -8.47 7.82 9.08
N VAL A 147 -8.74 6.54 9.37
CA VAL A 147 -9.34 6.09 10.64
C VAL A 147 -8.52 6.49 11.86
N PHE A 148 -7.19 6.59 11.72
CA PHE A 148 -6.32 7.10 12.78
C PHE A 148 -6.64 8.57 13.08
N HIS A 149 -6.80 9.39 12.06
CA HIS A 149 -7.07 10.82 12.20
C HIS A 149 -8.49 11.11 12.68
N ARG A 150 -9.45 10.25 12.32
CA ARG A 150 -10.85 10.35 12.72
C ARG A 150 -11.15 9.76 14.08
N SER A 151 -10.22 8.98 14.65
CA SER A 151 -10.45 8.24 15.92
C SER A 151 -11.72 7.37 15.85
N VAL A 152 -11.86 6.59 14.78
CA VAL A 152 -13.07 5.78 14.51
C VAL A 152 -13.24 4.70 15.58
N ALA A 153 -14.44 4.60 16.15
CA ALA A 153 -14.84 3.57 17.11
C ALA A 153 -16.04 2.75 16.55
N PRO A 154 -16.22 1.50 16.98
CA PRO A 154 -15.29 0.63 17.72
C PRO A 154 -14.30 -0.05 16.77
N PHE A 155 -13.02 0.36 16.77
CA PHE A 155 -12.05 -0.08 15.73
C PHE A 155 -10.60 -0.09 16.25
N SER A 156 -10.42 -0.32 17.53
CA SER A 156 -9.16 -0.08 18.24
C SER A 156 -7.97 -0.84 17.68
N ALA A 157 -8.12 -2.11 17.27
CA ALA A 157 -7.01 -2.92 16.76
C ALA A 157 -6.43 -2.36 15.46
N TYR A 158 -7.30 -2.02 14.51
CA TYR A 158 -6.89 -1.45 13.23
C TYR A 158 -6.32 -0.03 13.39
N VAL A 159 -6.99 0.82 14.17
CA VAL A 159 -6.54 2.19 14.44
C VAL A 159 -5.17 2.20 15.12
N ALA A 160 -4.94 1.31 16.11
CA ALA A 160 -3.65 1.19 16.78
C ALA A 160 -2.53 0.78 15.81
N ALA A 161 -2.78 -0.22 14.96
CA ALA A 161 -1.81 -0.68 13.98
C ALA A 161 -1.49 0.40 12.92
N LYS A 162 -2.50 1.13 12.44
CA LYS A 162 -2.30 2.25 11.50
C LYS A 162 -1.58 3.44 12.14
N GLY A 163 -1.85 3.73 13.41
CA GLY A 163 -1.08 4.71 14.19
C GLY A 163 0.39 4.32 14.33
N GLY A 164 0.64 3.06 14.65
CA GLY A 164 2.00 2.50 14.69
C GLY A 164 2.71 2.59 13.33
N GLN A 165 2.00 2.29 12.21
CA GLN A 165 2.53 2.41 10.86
C GLN A 165 2.94 3.86 10.53
N ILE A 166 2.15 4.86 10.95
CA ILE A 166 2.49 6.29 10.78
C ILE A 166 3.75 6.64 11.57
N GLY A 167 3.81 6.26 12.85
CA GLY A 167 4.99 6.50 13.70
C GLY A 167 6.26 5.87 13.13
N TRP A 168 6.17 4.60 12.71
CA TRP A 168 7.26 3.88 12.04
C TRP A 168 7.72 4.60 10.76
N SER A 169 6.79 4.99 9.90
CA SER A 169 7.11 5.67 8.64
C SER A 169 7.84 6.99 8.85
N ARG A 170 7.42 7.78 9.84
CA ARG A 170 8.05 9.06 10.19
C ARG A 170 9.48 8.86 10.71
N SER A 171 9.71 7.87 11.56
CA SER A 171 11.05 7.52 12.04
C SER A 171 11.95 7.09 10.87
N MET A 172 11.46 6.17 10.01
CA MET A 172 12.21 5.69 8.86
C MET A 172 12.52 6.79 7.84
N SER A 173 11.65 7.79 7.70
CA SER A 173 11.89 8.93 6.80
C SER A 173 13.14 9.73 7.19
N GLN A 174 13.36 9.92 8.49
CA GLN A 174 14.56 10.60 9.00
C GLN A 174 15.83 9.75 8.84
N GLU A 175 15.70 8.44 9.16
CA GLU A 175 16.83 7.51 9.05
C GLU A 175 17.31 7.34 7.61
N LEU A 176 16.40 7.33 6.64
CA LEU A 176 16.70 6.97 5.25
C LEU A 176 16.95 8.17 4.33
N ALA A 177 16.56 9.37 4.73
CA ALA A 177 16.77 10.60 3.94
C ALA A 177 18.23 10.81 3.49
N PRO A 178 19.27 10.56 4.33
CA PRO A 178 20.67 10.74 3.90
C PRO A 178 21.09 9.80 2.75
N PHE A 179 20.30 8.75 2.47
CA PHE A 179 20.54 7.82 1.37
C PHE A 179 19.71 8.13 0.12
N GLY A 180 19.01 9.27 0.05
CA GLY A 180 18.13 9.60 -1.07
C GLY A 180 16.85 8.74 -1.14
N ILE A 181 16.48 8.10 -0.02
CA ILE A 181 15.29 7.26 0.08
C ILE A 181 14.20 8.05 0.80
N THR A 182 13.03 8.17 0.17
CA THR A 182 11.86 8.82 0.80
C THR A 182 10.91 7.77 1.38
N VAL A 183 10.30 8.11 2.52
CA VAL A 183 9.26 7.28 3.16
C VAL A 183 8.05 8.16 3.40
N ASN A 184 6.96 7.89 2.69
CA ASN A 184 5.73 8.66 2.77
C ASN A 184 4.52 7.74 3.00
N MET A 185 3.39 8.36 3.27
CA MET A 185 2.14 7.67 3.56
C MET A 185 1.01 8.24 2.70
N ILE A 186 0.12 7.36 2.25
CA ILE A 186 -1.18 7.75 1.72
C ILE A 186 -2.22 7.28 2.73
N ALA A 187 -3.12 8.17 3.14
CA ALA A 187 -4.23 7.87 4.02
C ALA A 187 -5.55 7.95 3.23
N PRO A 188 -6.00 6.82 2.66
CA PRO A 188 -7.29 6.77 1.97
C PRO A 188 -8.45 6.98 2.94
N GLY A 189 -9.55 7.52 2.41
CA GLY A 189 -10.87 7.31 2.97
C GLY A 189 -11.40 5.91 2.67
N TRP A 190 -12.68 5.67 2.91
CA TRP A 190 -13.32 4.45 2.44
C TRP A 190 -13.50 4.51 0.93
N ILE A 191 -12.66 3.77 0.21
CA ILE A 191 -12.71 3.65 -1.25
C ILE A 191 -13.40 2.34 -1.58
N PRO A 192 -14.60 2.35 -2.18
CA PRO A 192 -15.31 1.13 -2.56
C PRO A 192 -14.49 0.29 -3.55
N VAL A 193 -14.30 -0.98 -3.21
CA VAL A 193 -13.69 -2.01 -4.06
C VAL A 193 -14.46 -3.31 -3.86
N GLU A 194 -14.13 -4.36 -4.59
CA GLU A 194 -14.87 -5.63 -4.68
C GLU A 194 -15.25 -6.23 -3.31
N ARG A 195 -14.38 -6.12 -2.32
CA ARG A 195 -14.65 -6.63 -0.96
C ARG A 195 -15.79 -5.90 -0.23
N HIS A 196 -16.13 -4.69 -0.67
CA HIS A 196 -17.17 -3.84 -0.08
C HIS A 196 -18.54 -3.96 -0.77
N GLU A 197 -18.67 -4.83 -1.78
CA GLU A 197 -19.94 -4.97 -2.53
C GLU A 197 -21.11 -5.33 -1.62
N LYS A 198 -20.86 -6.18 -0.62
CA LYS A 198 -21.87 -6.69 0.31
C LYS A 198 -22.09 -5.81 1.54
N ASP A 199 -21.33 -4.72 1.70
CA ASP A 199 -21.51 -3.82 2.82
C ASP A 199 -22.91 -3.13 2.75
N PRO A 200 -23.57 -2.89 3.91
CA PRO A 200 -24.91 -2.32 3.96
C PRO A 200 -24.99 -0.96 3.26
N GLN A 201 -26.03 -0.77 2.42
CA GLN A 201 -26.20 0.51 1.68
C GLN A 201 -26.35 1.70 2.63
N ALA A 202 -27.05 1.53 3.77
CA ALA A 202 -27.19 2.58 4.76
C ALA A 202 -25.86 3.08 5.34
N GLU A 203 -24.88 2.18 5.54
CA GLU A 203 -23.53 2.56 5.99
C GLU A 203 -22.79 3.31 4.88
N LYS A 204 -22.93 2.86 3.63
CA LYS A 204 -22.37 3.55 2.47
C LYS A 204 -22.93 4.97 2.34
N ASP A 205 -24.26 5.14 2.44
CA ASP A 205 -24.91 6.45 2.34
C ASP A 205 -24.50 7.37 3.49
N ALA A 206 -24.44 6.84 4.71
CA ALA A 206 -23.98 7.57 5.89
C ALA A 206 -22.53 8.05 5.72
N TYR A 207 -21.64 7.18 5.23
CA TYR A 207 -20.26 7.58 4.99
C TYR A 207 -20.14 8.62 3.87
N LEU A 208 -20.86 8.44 2.74
CA LEU A 208 -20.85 9.38 1.62
C LEU A 208 -21.27 10.78 2.06
N SER A 209 -22.25 10.89 2.96
CA SER A 209 -22.73 12.18 3.47
C SER A 209 -21.67 12.96 4.26
N LEU A 210 -20.62 12.29 4.75
CA LEU A 210 -19.50 12.90 5.48
C LEU A 210 -18.40 13.43 4.56
N ILE A 211 -18.41 13.05 3.27
CA ILE A 211 -17.34 13.45 2.33
C ILE A 211 -17.63 14.88 1.81
N PRO A 212 -16.80 15.89 2.13
CA PRO A 212 -17.04 17.27 1.68
C PRO A 212 -17.13 17.43 0.16
N MET A 213 -16.36 16.61 -0.60
CA MET A 213 -16.42 16.61 -2.08
C MET A 213 -17.72 16.02 -2.65
N GLY A 214 -18.60 15.43 -1.84
CA GLY A 214 -19.91 14.90 -2.25
C GLY A 214 -19.85 13.72 -3.23
N ARG A 215 -18.71 13.07 -3.37
CA ARG A 215 -18.54 11.87 -4.20
C ARG A 215 -17.69 10.83 -3.51
N TRP A 216 -17.88 9.59 -3.89
CA TRP A 216 -16.94 8.53 -3.55
C TRP A 216 -15.57 8.78 -4.18
N GLY A 217 -14.51 8.46 -3.41
CA GLY A 217 -13.20 8.24 -4.00
C GLY A 217 -13.21 6.95 -4.83
N VAL A 218 -12.38 6.90 -5.85
CA VAL A 218 -12.15 5.69 -6.67
C VAL A 218 -10.72 5.21 -6.51
N PRO A 219 -10.41 3.93 -6.79
CA PRO A 219 -9.05 3.40 -6.67
C PRO A 219 -7.99 4.24 -7.40
N LYS A 220 -8.38 4.89 -8.51
CA LYS A 220 -7.51 5.79 -9.26
C LYS A 220 -7.08 7.03 -8.45
N ASP A 221 -7.93 7.59 -7.60
CA ASP A 221 -7.56 8.75 -6.77
C ASP A 221 -6.36 8.41 -5.86
N ILE A 222 -6.29 7.16 -5.36
CA ILE A 222 -5.18 6.67 -4.53
C ILE A 222 -3.96 6.34 -5.38
N ALA A 223 -4.17 5.73 -6.54
CA ALA A 223 -3.12 5.31 -7.44
C ALA A 223 -2.32 6.50 -8.00
N ASP A 224 -2.99 7.60 -8.35
CA ASP A 224 -2.34 8.83 -8.84
C ASP A 224 -1.42 9.44 -7.76
N ALA A 225 -1.84 9.45 -6.50
CA ALA A 225 -1.00 9.89 -5.39
C ALA A 225 0.22 8.98 -5.20
N ALA A 226 0.06 7.65 -5.38
CA ALA A 226 1.16 6.71 -5.31
C ALA A 226 2.18 6.92 -6.45
N VAL A 227 1.72 7.18 -7.68
CA VAL A 227 2.60 7.50 -8.82
C VAL A 227 3.42 8.77 -8.54
N TYR A 228 2.79 9.83 -8.02
CA TYR A 228 3.50 11.04 -7.63
C TYR A 228 4.58 10.75 -6.58
N LEU A 229 4.23 10.10 -5.47
CA LEU A 229 5.18 9.82 -4.39
C LEU A 229 6.30 8.85 -4.81
N ALA A 230 6.06 8.01 -5.83
CA ALA A 230 7.06 7.11 -6.39
C ALA A 230 8.04 7.80 -7.34
N SER A 231 7.73 8.99 -7.85
CA SER A 231 8.47 9.67 -8.91
C SER A 231 9.70 10.44 -8.41
N GLU A 232 10.50 10.92 -9.34
CA GLU A 232 11.63 11.83 -9.07
C GLU A 232 11.14 13.18 -8.54
N GLU A 233 9.99 13.65 -9.02
CA GLU A 233 9.39 14.93 -8.64
C GLU A 233 9.01 14.99 -7.15
N ALA A 234 8.80 13.83 -6.51
CA ALA A 234 8.59 13.75 -5.06
C ALA A 234 9.89 13.58 -4.25
N GLY A 235 11.07 13.73 -4.88
CA GLY A 235 12.36 13.44 -4.25
C GLY A 235 12.69 14.30 -3.01
N PHE A 236 12.01 15.42 -2.79
CA PHE A 236 12.17 16.26 -1.59
C PHE A 236 10.98 16.13 -0.62
N VAL A 237 10.04 15.20 -0.87
CA VAL A 237 8.89 14.91 -0.01
C VAL A 237 9.17 13.62 0.76
N THR A 238 9.34 13.72 2.09
CA THR A 238 9.55 12.55 2.95
C THR A 238 8.91 12.77 4.33
N GLY A 239 8.45 11.70 4.97
CA GLY A 239 7.78 11.73 6.27
C GLY A 239 6.34 12.25 6.23
N GLN A 240 5.78 12.50 5.04
CA GLN A 240 4.47 13.13 4.88
C GLN A 240 3.35 12.10 4.75
N THR A 241 2.17 12.50 5.23
CA THR A 241 0.92 11.78 4.99
C THR A 241 0.05 12.58 4.03
N ILE A 242 -0.30 11.99 2.88
CA ILE A 242 -1.27 12.57 1.96
C ILE A 242 -2.62 11.93 2.23
N CYS A 243 -3.57 12.70 2.75
CA CYS A 243 -4.95 12.26 2.90
C CYS A 243 -5.67 12.33 1.55
N VAL A 244 -6.16 11.19 1.07
CA VAL A 244 -6.93 11.08 -0.18
C VAL A 244 -8.33 10.58 0.19
N ASN A 245 -9.18 11.50 0.67
CA ASN A 245 -10.47 11.19 1.30
C ASN A 245 -11.54 12.26 1.03
N GLY A 246 -11.37 13.06 -0.01
CA GLY A 246 -12.36 14.08 -0.39
C GLY A 246 -12.55 15.21 0.63
N GLY A 247 -11.53 15.49 1.45
CA GLY A 247 -11.55 16.55 2.46
C GLY A 247 -12.13 16.15 3.81
N MET A 248 -12.42 14.85 4.04
CA MET A 248 -13.04 14.38 5.28
C MET A 248 -12.13 14.60 6.51
N THR A 249 -10.83 14.48 6.34
CA THR A 249 -9.84 14.73 7.40
C THR A 249 -8.71 15.58 6.85
N PRO A 250 -8.82 16.91 6.85
CA PRO A 250 -7.67 17.79 6.57
C PRO A 250 -6.62 17.62 7.66
N TRP A 251 -5.35 17.67 7.27
CA TRP A 251 -4.20 17.49 8.18
C TRP A 251 -3.29 18.73 8.15
#